data_5e2b348046a38a49d86c12f5ceb9ffb5
#
_entry.id   5e2b348046a38a49d86c12f5ceb9ffb5
#
_cell.length_a   1.000
_cell.length_b   1.000
_cell.length_c   1.000
_cell.angle_alpha   90.00
_cell.angle_beta   90.00
_cell.angle_gamma   90.00
#
_symmetry.space_group_name_H-M   'P 1'
#
loop_
_entity.id
_entity.type
_entity.pdbx_description
1 polymer ?
#
loop_
_entity_poly.entity_id
_entity_poly.type
_entity_poly.pdbx_seq_one_letter_code
_entity_poly.pdbx_strand_id
1 'polypeptide(L)'
;MLPDQPWLVMCPHCHAPLWIDELEELGQIEPWGDEKCDFNDAHDFIVPTLDDYFTLIANGVSDREKARYARLRAWWAGNDERRRSQVEIPMSAGETENVAAFMIMLDESDANDLVVKAEAMRELGRFEESLSLLEKSDDKNFAKAVEIIKRLSEKRDPYVRQLVFN
;
A
#
# COMPACT_ATOMS: atom_id res chain seq x y z
N MET A 1 -0.89 6.29 -17.02
CA MET A 1 -1.70 5.31 -16.30
C MET A 1 -2.48 6.09 -15.26
N LEU A 2 -3.79 6.05 -15.27
CA LEU A 2 -4.59 6.68 -14.21
C LEU A 2 -4.30 5.93 -12.91
N PRO A 3 -4.22 6.59 -11.76
CA PRO A 3 -4.07 5.90 -10.48
C PRO A 3 -5.28 4.99 -10.27
N ASP A 4 -5.03 3.81 -9.72
CA ASP A 4 -6.11 2.89 -9.37
C ASP A 4 -7.08 3.60 -8.42
N GLN A 5 -8.37 3.41 -8.68
CA GLN A 5 -9.42 3.96 -7.81
C GLN A 5 -9.19 3.45 -6.39
N PRO A 6 -9.20 4.32 -5.37
CA PRO A 6 -9.04 3.87 -4.00
C PRO A 6 -10.22 2.99 -3.61
N TRP A 7 -9.95 1.90 -2.90
CA TRP A 7 -10.99 1.01 -2.41
C TRP A 7 -11.62 1.49 -1.09
N LEU A 8 -10.84 2.27 -0.32
CA LEU A 8 -11.24 2.89 0.95
C LEU A 8 -11.03 4.39 0.90
N VAL A 9 -12.01 5.15 1.36
CA VAL A 9 -11.94 6.60 1.56
C VAL A 9 -12.53 6.98 2.91
N MET A 10 -12.28 8.22 3.36
CA MET A 10 -12.91 8.74 4.56
C MET A 10 -14.03 9.70 4.18
N CYS A 11 -15.13 9.62 4.90
CA CYS A 11 -16.26 10.54 4.72
C CYS A 11 -15.83 11.98 5.04
N PRO A 12 -16.10 12.97 4.18
CA PRO A 12 -15.70 14.36 4.42
C PRO A 12 -16.47 15.02 5.57
N HIS A 13 -17.63 14.45 5.99
CA HIS A 13 -18.46 15.03 7.02
C HIS A 13 -18.19 14.48 8.43
N CYS A 14 -18.02 13.15 8.55
CA CYS A 14 -17.91 12.50 9.86
C CYS A 14 -16.62 11.70 10.02
N HIS A 15 -15.76 11.70 9.02
CA HIS A 15 -14.48 10.96 9.00
C HIS A 15 -14.63 9.44 9.21
N ALA A 16 -15.80 8.88 8.91
CA ALA A 16 -16.00 7.44 8.93
C ALA A 16 -15.35 6.80 7.71
N PRO A 17 -14.74 5.59 7.85
CA PRO A 17 -14.20 4.84 6.72
C PRO A 17 -15.35 4.33 5.83
N LEU A 18 -15.21 4.50 4.52
CA LEU A 18 -16.17 4.10 3.52
C LEU A 18 -15.49 3.19 2.49
N TRP A 19 -15.97 1.97 2.34
CA TRP A 19 -15.56 1.07 1.27
C TRP A 19 -16.36 1.40 0.01
N ILE A 20 -15.67 1.78 -1.06
CA ILE A 20 -16.32 2.27 -2.29
C ILE A 20 -17.19 1.20 -2.95
N ASP A 21 -16.78 -0.07 -2.86
CA ASP A 21 -17.54 -1.20 -3.38
C ASP A 21 -18.84 -1.52 -2.60
N GLU A 22 -19.03 -0.92 -1.42
CA GLU A 22 -20.24 -1.03 -0.61
C GLU A 22 -21.19 0.17 -0.79
N LEU A 23 -20.77 1.18 -1.57
CA LEU A 23 -21.57 2.38 -1.80
C LEU A 23 -22.42 2.23 -3.08
N GLU A 24 -23.58 2.88 -3.07
CA GLU A 24 -24.42 3.00 -4.26
C GLU A 24 -23.84 4.05 -5.22
N GLU A 25 -23.66 3.68 -6.48
CA GLU A 25 -23.29 4.62 -7.54
C GLU A 25 -24.54 5.40 -7.97
N LEU A 26 -24.55 6.69 -7.73
CA LEU A 26 -25.68 7.56 -8.11
C LEU A 26 -25.56 8.14 -9.50
N GLY A 27 -24.35 8.18 -10.08
CA GLY A 27 -24.06 8.70 -11.40
C GLY A 27 -22.58 9.02 -11.61
N GLN A 28 -22.29 9.59 -12.78
CA GLN A 28 -20.93 9.97 -13.18
C GLN A 28 -20.88 11.45 -13.48
N ILE A 29 -19.76 12.08 -13.11
CA ILE A 29 -19.45 13.47 -13.46
C ILE A 29 -18.48 13.45 -14.62
N GLU A 30 -18.89 14.00 -15.76
CA GLU A 30 -18.00 14.21 -16.90
C GLU A 30 -17.07 15.41 -16.65
N PRO A 31 -15.76 15.23 -16.49
CA PRO A 31 -14.85 16.31 -16.09
C PRO A 31 -14.79 17.48 -17.08
N TRP A 32 -15.22 17.27 -18.32
CA TRP A 32 -15.12 18.22 -19.43
C TRP A 32 -16.46 18.51 -20.10
N GLY A 33 -17.58 18.08 -19.49
CA GLY A 33 -18.93 18.32 -20.01
C GLY A 33 -19.41 19.72 -19.71
N ASP A 34 -20.04 20.38 -20.69
CA ASP A 34 -20.74 21.69 -20.53
C ASP A 34 -22.09 21.56 -19.82
N GLU A 35 -22.51 20.33 -19.50
CA GLU A 35 -23.81 20.06 -18.86
C GLU A 35 -23.75 20.35 -17.36
N LYS A 36 -24.81 20.96 -16.85
CA LYS A 36 -24.97 21.15 -15.40
C LYS A 36 -24.91 19.80 -14.71
N CYS A 37 -23.88 19.62 -13.90
CA CYS A 37 -23.76 18.44 -13.09
C CYS A 37 -24.89 18.37 -12.06
N ASP A 38 -25.65 17.28 -12.06
CA ASP A 38 -26.74 17.05 -11.07
C ASP A 38 -26.21 16.87 -9.64
N PHE A 39 -24.88 16.78 -9.48
CA PHE A 39 -24.19 16.52 -8.22
C PHE A 39 -23.37 17.73 -7.72
N ASN A 40 -23.95 18.94 -7.81
CA ASN A 40 -23.27 20.17 -7.38
C ASN A 40 -22.86 20.18 -5.89
N ASP A 41 -23.49 19.36 -5.08
CA ASP A 41 -23.23 19.22 -3.64
C ASP A 41 -22.29 18.04 -3.31
N ALA A 42 -21.72 17.37 -4.33
CA ALA A 42 -20.76 16.33 -4.12
C ALA A 42 -19.47 16.92 -3.53
N HIS A 43 -18.99 16.32 -2.45
CA HIS A 43 -17.74 16.70 -1.80
C HIS A 43 -16.62 15.74 -2.21
N ASP A 44 -15.41 16.25 -2.29
CA ASP A 44 -14.24 15.41 -2.45
C ASP A 44 -14.10 14.47 -1.25
N PHE A 45 -13.70 13.23 -1.51
CA PHE A 45 -13.38 12.28 -0.47
C PHE A 45 -12.06 12.65 0.22
N ILE A 46 -11.89 12.19 1.47
CA ILE A 46 -10.64 12.34 2.20
C ILE A 46 -9.82 11.07 2.01
N VAL A 47 -8.54 11.22 1.63
CA VAL A 47 -7.59 10.10 1.55
C VAL A 47 -7.25 9.66 2.98
N PRO A 48 -7.37 8.36 3.33
CA PRO A 48 -7.03 7.89 4.66
C PRO A 48 -5.55 8.12 5.00
N THR A 49 -5.29 8.54 6.23
CA THR A 49 -3.95 8.65 6.82
C THR A 49 -3.47 7.30 7.35
N LEU A 50 -2.20 7.22 7.77
CA LEU A 50 -1.65 6.04 8.47
C LEU A 50 -2.46 5.70 9.73
N ASP A 51 -2.85 6.71 10.51
CA ASP A 51 -3.63 6.52 11.74
C ASP A 51 -5.06 6.03 11.46
N ASP A 52 -5.66 6.48 10.36
CA ASP A 52 -6.97 5.98 9.92
C ASP A 52 -6.91 4.49 9.59
N TYR A 53 -5.88 4.06 8.85
CA TYR A 53 -5.68 2.65 8.56
C TYR A 53 -5.44 1.82 9.83
N PHE A 54 -4.63 2.31 10.77
CA PHE A 54 -4.40 1.61 12.02
C PHE A 54 -5.67 1.52 12.88
N THR A 55 -6.46 2.58 12.92
CA THR A 55 -7.77 2.58 13.61
C THR A 55 -8.72 1.57 12.97
N LEU A 56 -8.80 1.53 11.65
CA LEU A 56 -9.61 0.56 10.92
C LEU A 56 -9.18 -0.88 11.22
N ILE A 57 -7.87 -1.16 11.17
CA ILE A 57 -7.31 -2.49 11.44
C ILE A 57 -7.57 -2.92 12.90
N ALA A 58 -7.43 -2.01 13.85
CA ALA A 58 -7.69 -2.29 15.28
C ALA A 58 -9.16 -2.59 15.57
N ASN A 59 -10.09 -1.95 14.85
CA ASN A 59 -11.51 -2.20 14.95
C ASN A 59 -11.95 -3.54 14.32
N GLY A 60 -11.05 -4.15 13.56
CA GLY A 60 -11.27 -5.42 12.88
C GLY A 60 -11.92 -5.24 11.50
N VAL A 61 -11.30 -5.84 10.49
CA VAL A 61 -11.81 -5.93 9.12
C VAL A 61 -12.10 -7.40 8.86
N SER A 62 -13.37 -7.76 8.73
CA SER A 62 -13.80 -9.17 8.63
C SER A 62 -13.49 -9.79 7.26
N ASP A 63 -13.53 -9.01 6.21
CA ASP A 63 -13.17 -9.44 4.87
C ASP A 63 -11.65 -9.53 4.71
N ARG A 64 -11.15 -10.68 4.22
CA ARG A 64 -9.71 -10.93 4.10
C ARG A 64 -9.02 -10.00 3.09
N GLU A 65 -9.67 -9.73 1.96
CA GLU A 65 -9.09 -8.88 0.91
C GLU A 65 -9.07 -7.42 1.35
N LYS A 66 -10.12 -6.96 2.00
CA LYS A 66 -10.18 -5.62 2.61
C LYS A 66 -9.13 -5.46 3.72
N ALA A 67 -8.96 -6.48 4.57
CA ALA A 67 -7.91 -6.50 5.59
C ALA A 67 -6.50 -6.45 4.99
N ARG A 68 -6.26 -7.22 3.92
CA ARG A 68 -5.00 -7.21 3.17
C ARG A 68 -4.74 -5.83 2.55
N TYR A 69 -5.75 -5.27 1.89
CA TYR A 69 -5.69 -3.91 1.32
C TYR A 69 -5.36 -2.86 2.40
N ALA A 70 -6.09 -2.85 3.52
CA ALA A 70 -5.86 -1.88 4.59
C ALA A 70 -4.43 -1.94 5.14
N ARG A 71 -3.87 -3.15 5.34
CA ARG A 71 -2.50 -3.34 5.82
C ARG A 71 -1.45 -2.88 4.80
N LEU A 72 -1.66 -3.18 3.52
CA LEU A 72 -0.80 -2.71 2.44
C LEU A 72 -0.80 -1.18 2.35
N ARG A 73 -1.98 -0.58 2.41
CA ARG A 73 -2.13 0.88 2.34
C ARG A 73 -1.55 1.59 3.57
N ALA A 74 -1.68 1.00 4.77
CA ALA A 74 -1.00 1.49 5.98
C ALA A 74 0.54 1.50 5.80
N TRP A 75 1.11 0.41 5.28
CA TRP A 75 2.55 0.35 4.98
C TRP A 75 2.97 1.43 3.98
N TRP A 76 2.21 1.60 2.89
CA TRP A 76 2.52 2.62 1.89
C TRP A 76 2.36 4.05 2.42
N ALA A 77 1.35 4.33 3.24
CA ALA A 77 1.15 5.65 3.85
C ALA A 77 2.34 6.07 4.72
N GLY A 78 2.86 5.16 5.55
CA GLY A 78 4.10 5.39 6.31
C GLY A 78 5.31 5.60 5.41
N ASN A 79 5.43 4.81 4.33
CA ASN A 79 6.51 4.94 3.36
C ASN A 79 6.45 6.25 2.57
N ASP A 80 5.27 6.75 2.25
CA ASP A 80 5.11 8.04 1.56
C ASP A 80 5.58 9.21 2.42
N GLU A 81 5.35 9.16 3.72
CA GLU A 81 5.87 10.15 4.67
C GLU A 81 7.42 10.12 4.73
N ARG A 82 8.02 8.94 4.79
CA ARG A 82 9.48 8.76 4.77
C ARG A 82 10.12 9.28 3.49
N ARG A 83 9.51 9.01 2.32
CA ARG A 83 9.98 9.53 1.03
C ARG A 83 9.96 11.06 0.99
N ARG A 84 8.91 11.68 1.57
CA ARG A 84 8.77 13.15 1.59
C ARG A 84 9.74 13.83 2.54
N SER A 85 10.05 13.21 3.67
CA SER A 85 10.91 13.78 4.70
C SER A 85 12.38 13.89 4.30
N GLN A 86 12.83 13.10 3.31
CA GLN A 86 14.24 12.98 2.89
C GLN A 86 15.19 12.54 4.04
N VAL A 87 14.65 12.02 5.11
CA VAL A 87 15.39 11.54 6.28
C VAL A 87 15.17 10.04 6.43
N GLU A 88 16.22 9.33 6.79
CA GLU A 88 16.15 7.89 7.07
C GLU A 88 15.46 7.66 8.42
N ILE A 89 14.13 7.55 8.40
CA ILE A 89 13.32 7.29 9.57
C ILE A 89 12.96 5.80 9.59
N PRO A 90 13.28 5.07 10.65
CA PRO A 90 12.89 3.67 10.78
C PRO A 90 11.37 3.53 10.96
N MET A 91 10.85 2.34 10.70
CA MET A 91 9.45 2.01 11.04
C MET A 91 9.23 2.09 12.55
N SER A 92 8.07 2.59 12.95
CA SER A 92 7.58 2.48 14.31
C SER A 92 7.25 1.02 14.66
N ALA A 93 7.04 0.72 15.94
CA ALA A 93 6.63 -0.61 16.38
C ALA A 93 5.30 -1.04 15.74
N GLY A 94 4.30 -0.14 15.68
CA GLY A 94 3.01 -0.43 15.06
C GLY A 94 3.10 -0.71 13.55
N GLU A 95 3.96 0.02 12.83
CA GLU A 95 4.22 -0.25 11.42
C GLU A 95 4.93 -1.59 11.22
N THR A 96 5.90 -1.91 12.05
CA THR A 96 6.62 -3.20 12.05
C THR A 96 5.64 -4.36 12.25
N GLU A 97 4.75 -4.26 13.23
CA GLU A 97 3.70 -5.26 13.49
C GLU A 97 2.72 -5.39 12.32
N ASN A 98 2.32 -4.25 11.74
CA ASN A 98 1.43 -4.24 10.58
C ASN A 98 2.06 -4.94 9.37
N VAL A 99 3.31 -4.63 9.04
CA VAL A 99 4.02 -5.25 7.92
C VAL A 99 4.25 -6.74 8.16
N ALA A 100 4.59 -7.14 9.39
CA ALA A 100 4.72 -8.55 9.75
C ALA A 100 3.40 -9.32 9.58
N ALA A 101 2.28 -8.74 10.02
CA ALA A 101 0.94 -9.32 9.84
C ALA A 101 0.51 -9.35 8.36
N PHE A 102 0.86 -8.33 7.59
CA PHE A 102 0.60 -8.28 6.15
C PHE A 102 1.33 -9.39 5.40
N MET A 103 2.60 -9.65 5.70
CA MET A 103 3.39 -10.71 5.05
C MET A 103 2.78 -12.11 5.19
N ILE A 104 2.04 -12.38 6.28
CA ILE A 104 1.34 -13.67 6.49
C ILE A 104 0.18 -13.85 5.50
N MET A 105 -0.34 -12.76 4.96
CA MET A 105 -1.47 -12.77 4.02
C MET A 105 -1.03 -12.96 2.56
N LEU A 106 0.27 -12.87 2.27
CA LEU A 106 0.84 -12.97 0.94
C LEU A 106 1.08 -14.41 0.51
N ASP A 107 0.77 -14.73 -0.74
CA ASP A 107 0.95 -16.03 -1.36
C ASP A 107 2.29 -16.06 -2.13
N GLU A 108 3.25 -16.86 -1.64
CA GLU A 108 4.56 -17.01 -2.31
C GLU A 108 4.49 -17.71 -3.68
N SER A 109 3.35 -18.29 -4.05
CA SER A 109 3.14 -18.83 -5.39
C SER A 109 2.72 -17.76 -6.42
N ASP A 110 2.25 -16.61 -5.95
CA ASP A 110 2.00 -15.44 -6.78
C ASP A 110 3.28 -14.59 -6.90
N ALA A 111 3.71 -14.30 -8.12
CA ALA A 111 4.98 -13.62 -8.38
C ALA A 111 5.00 -12.18 -7.82
N ASN A 112 3.87 -11.47 -7.86
CA ASN A 112 3.77 -10.13 -7.27
C ASN A 112 3.86 -10.19 -5.74
N ASP A 113 3.12 -11.09 -5.11
CA ASP A 113 3.12 -11.27 -3.66
C ASP A 113 4.50 -11.69 -3.14
N LEU A 114 5.20 -12.54 -3.88
CA LEU A 114 6.58 -12.95 -3.55
C LEU A 114 7.52 -11.74 -3.51
N VAL A 115 7.48 -10.87 -4.54
CA VAL A 115 8.34 -9.68 -4.61
C VAL A 115 7.98 -8.67 -3.53
N VAL A 116 6.69 -8.44 -3.30
CA VAL A 116 6.18 -7.55 -2.24
C VAL A 116 6.61 -8.06 -0.86
N LYS A 117 6.55 -9.38 -0.63
CA LYS A 117 6.99 -10.01 0.63
C LYS A 117 8.49 -9.86 0.85
N ALA A 118 9.29 -10.01 -0.21
CA ALA A 118 10.73 -9.83 -0.13
C ALA A 118 11.10 -8.37 0.21
N GLU A 119 10.40 -7.40 -0.36
CA GLU A 119 10.60 -5.99 -0.02
C GLU A 119 10.19 -5.70 1.44
N ALA A 120 9.08 -6.24 1.90
CA ALA A 120 8.67 -6.13 3.29
C ALA A 120 9.72 -6.73 4.26
N MET A 121 10.28 -7.89 3.93
CA MET A 121 11.37 -8.50 4.69
C MET A 121 12.60 -7.59 4.73
N ARG A 122 12.98 -6.99 3.60
CA ARG A 122 14.10 -6.07 3.53
C ARG A 122 13.89 -4.85 4.44
N GLU A 123 12.72 -4.21 4.36
CA GLU A 123 12.40 -3.04 5.20
C GLU A 123 12.33 -3.40 6.70
N LEU A 124 12.02 -4.65 7.04
CA LEU A 124 12.10 -5.18 8.41
C LEU A 124 13.52 -5.60 8.84
N GLY A 125 14.54 -5.41 8.00
CA GLY A 125 15.92 -5.81 8.27
C GLY A 125 16.19 -7.32 8.17
N ARG A 126 15.24 -8.10 7.61
CA ARG A 126 15.35 -9.56 7.41
C ARG A 126 16.00 -9.87 6.06
N PHE A 127 17.22 -9.38 5.87
CA PHE A 127 17.89 -9.32 4.56
C PHE A 127 18.17 -10.71 3.97
N GLU A 128 18.63 -11.64 4.77
CA GLU A 128 18.96 -13.01 4.32
C GLU A 128 17.69 -13.74 3.85
N GLU A 129 16.57 -13.52 4.54
CA GLU A 129 15.29 -14.11 4.17
C GLU A 129 14.72 -13.47 2.89
N SER A 130 14.88 -12.15 2.75
CA SER A 130 14.53 -11.44 1.52
C SER A 130 15.31 -11.99 0.32
N LEU A 131 16.63 -12.15 0.44
CA LEU A 131 17.47 -12.70 -0.61
C LEU A 131 17.08 -14.14 -0.97
N SER A 132 16.88 -15.00 0.02
CA SER A 132 16.45 -16.39 -0.19
C SER A 132 15.09 -16.49 -0.87
N LEU A 133 14.16 -15.60 -0.52
CA LEU A 133 12.83 -15.57 -1.16
C LEU A 133 12.95 -15.17 -2.64
N LEU A 134 13.74 -14.15 -2.93
CA LEU A 134 13.94 -13.66 -4.31
C LEU A 134 14.69 -14.65 -5.23
N GLU A 135 15.40 -15.64 -4.68
CA GLU A 135 15.97 -16.73 -5.49
C GLU A 135 14.90 -17.60 -6.16
N LYS A 136 13.70 -17.64 -5.60
CA LYS A 136 12.56 -18.38 -6.16
C LYS A 136 11.84 -17.62 -7.29
N SER A 137 12.16 -16.33 -7.49
CA SER A 137 11.48 -15.48 -8.48
C SER A 137 12.07 -15.75 -9.87
N ASP A 138 11.22 -16.21 -10.79
CA ASP A 138 11.56 -16.46 -12.19
C ASP A 138 10.75 -15.60 -13.18
N ASP A 139 9.79 -14.79 -12.69
CA ASP A 139 8.96 -13.93 -13.53
C ASP A 139 9.75 -12.71 -14.03
N LYS A 140 9.90 -12.66 -15.36
CA LYS A 140 10.63 -11.59 -16.07
C LYS A 140 9.99 -10.21 -15.89
N ASN A 141 8.68 -10.13 -15.62
CA ASN A 141 7.99 -8.87 -15.40
C ASN A 141 8.49 -8.16 -14.14
N PHE A 142 8.96 -8.93 -13.15
CA PHE A 142 9.50 -8.41 -11.89
C PHE A 142 11.03 -8.36 -11.84
N ALA A 143 11.73 -8.79 -12.89
CA ALA A 143 13.21 -8.95 -12.88
C ALA A 143 13.93 -7.70 -12.38
N LYS A 144 13.48 -6.50 -12.77
CA LYS A 144 14.09 -5.23 -12.36
C LYS A 144 13.84 -4.90 -10.89
N ALA A 145 12.64 -5.15 -10.40
CA ALA A 145 12.32 -4.98 -8.97
C ALA A 145 13.14 -5.95 -8.13
N VAL A 146 13.20 -7.21 -8.53
CA VAL A 146 14.02 -8.26 -7.90
C VAL A 146 15.49 -7.84 -7.82
N GLU A 147 16.08 -7.33 -8.90
CA GLU A 147 17.46 -6.85 -8.93
C GLU A 147 17.69 -5.71 -7.91
N ILE A 148 16.78 -4.75 -7.87
CA ILE A 148 16.89 -3.60 -6.96
C ILE A 148 16.80 -4.06 -5.51
N ILE A 149 15.80 -4.90 -5.17
CA ILE A 149 15.60 -5.39 -3.80
C ILE A 149 16.78 -6.25 -3.36
N LYS A 150 17.31 -7.15 -4.22
CA LYS A 150 18.52 -7.93 -3.95
C LYS A 150 19.71 -7.02 -3.60
N ARG A 151 19.98 -6.03 -4.45
CA ARG A 151 21.09 -5.09 -4.22
C ARG A 151 20.95 -4.31 -2.91
N LEU A 152 19.72 -3.90 -2.53
CA LEU A 152 19.47 -3.20 -1.27
C LEU A 152 19.61 -4.15 -0.07
N SER A 153 19.16 -5.39 -0.19
CA SER A 153 19.29 -6.41 0.85
C SER A 153 20.77 -6.79 1.09
N GLU A 154 21.56 -6.93 0.03
CA GLU A 154 23.01 -7.16 0.12
C GLU A 154 23.75 -6.02 0.84
N LYS A 155 23.28 -4.78 0.65
CA LYS A 155 23.79 -3.59 1.35
C LYS A 155 23.25 -3.43 2.77
N ARG A 156 22.35 -4.31 3.20
CA ARG A 156 21.63 -4.24 4.49
C ARG A 156 20.94 -2.89 4.69
N ASP A 157 20.31 -2.37 3.63
CA ASP A 157 19.59 -1.11 3.63
C ASP A 157 18.08 -1.35 3.92
N PRO A 158 17.57 -1.03 5.12
CA PRO A 158 16.18 -1.24 5.47
C PRO A 158 15.28 -0.05 5.10
N TYR A 159 15.87 1.04 4.63
CA TYR A 159 15.13 2.28 4.40
C TYR A 159 14.33 2.24 3.09
N VAL A 160 13.26 3.03 3.06
CA VAL A 160 12.45 3.21 1.85
C VAL A 160 13.28 3.88 0.77
N ARG A 161 13.30 3.26 -0.41
CA ARG A 161 14.02 3.79 -1.58
C ARG A 161 13.10 3.93 -2.77
N GLN A 162 13.28 4.98 -3.53
CA GLN A 162 12.56 5.15 -4.79
C GLN A 162 13.10 4.15 -5.82
N LEU A 163 12.21 3.33 -6.37
CA LEU A 163 12.55 2.47 -7.50
C LEU A 163 12.58 3.30 -8.78
N VAL A 164 13.78 3.61 -9.27
CA VAL A 164 13.97 4.33 -10.54
C VAL A 164 14.08 3.30 -11.66
N PHE A 165 13.10 3.27 -12.52
CA PHE A 165 13.07 2.43 -13.72
C PHE A 165 13.62 3.24 -14.91
N ASN A 166 14.90 3.14 -15.19
CA ASN A 166 15.55 3.72 -16.38
C ASN A 166 15.40 2.79 -17.57
#